data_a63cdf13a244dee8985c9198f42573d7
#
_entry.id   a63cdf13a244dee8985c9198f42573d7
#
_cell.length_a   1.000
_cell.length_b   1.000
_cell.length_c   1.000
_cell.angle_alpha   90.00
_cell.angle_beta   90.00
_cell.angle_gamma   90.00
#
_symmetry.space_group_name_H-M   'P 1'
#
loop_
_entity.id
_entity.type
_entity.pdbx_description
1 polymer ?
#
loop_
_entity_poly.entity_id
_entity_poly.type
_entity_poly.pdbx_seq_one_letter_code
_entity_poly.pdbx_strand_id
1 'polypeptide(L)'
;MDIGSGKGYPSSSLSNFAPHPFVMDGVECSSMEGFLQSLKFESVEMQRYVCTLVGKAAKFKGKKKKWYQKQELYWNGKVYKRDSIEYQNLLNRAYNSLYENMSFRTALLSTGKAKLEHSIGKNRESETVLTRTEFCSRLTYLRDKGRLPKLT
;
A
#
# COMPACT_ATOMS: atom_id res chain seq x y z
N MET A 1 18.73 -0.30 -2.34
CA MET A 1 18.16 0.78 -1.48
C MET A 1 17.08 0.16 -0.60
N ASP A 2 17.24 0.28 0.69
CA ASP A 2 16.29 -0.25 1.66
C ASP A 2 15.27 0.83 2.03
N ILE A 3 14.00 0.57 1.75
CA ILE A 3 12.91 1.52 1.97
C ILE A 3 12.47 1.46 3.43
N GLY A 4 12.36 2.60 4.09
CA GLY A 4 11.88 2.70 5.46
C GLY A 4 11.71 4.14 5.89
N SER A 5 10.73 4.39 6.77
CA SER A 5 10.37 5.74 7.21
C SER A 5 11.50 6.49 7.92
N GLY A 6 12.45 5.77 8.53
CA GLY A 6 13.59 6.36 9.22
C GLY A 6 14.87 6.46 8.38
N LYS A 7 14.81 6.25 7.08
CA LYS A 7 16.01 6.05 6.25
C LYS A 7 16.50 7.30 5.50
N GLY A 8 15.85 8.41 5.59
CA GLY A 8 16.20 9.60 4.79
C GLY A 8 15.70 9.52 3.36
N TYR A 9 15.74 10.66 2.64
CA TYR A 9 15.23 10.78 1.28
C TYR A 9 16.18 10.12 0.27
N PRO A 10 15.68 9.42 -0.79
CA PRO A 10 14.26 9.25 -1.12
C PRO A 10 13.59 8.05 -0.43
N SER A 11 14.34 7.22 0.26
CA SER A 11 13.83 5.98 0.89
C SER A 11 12.64 6.25 1.82
N SER A 12 12.74 7.26 2.68
CA SER A 12 11.67 7.61 3.62
C SER A 12 10.40 8.06 2.90
N SER A 13 10.52 8.72 1.75
CA SER A 13 9.38 9.16 0.95
C SER A 13 8.70 8.03 0.18
N LEU A 14 9.33 6.86 0.11
CA LEU A 14 8.76 5.67 -0.54
C LEU A 14 8.08 4.75 0.45
N SER A 15 8.28 4.96 1.75
CA SER A 15 7.60 4.20 2.80
C SER A 15 6.09 4.42 2.69
N ASN A 16 5.31 3.37 2.94
CA ASN A 16 3.84 3.49 3.00
C ASN A 16 3.40 4.43 4.13
N PHE A 17 4.27 4.71 5.11
CA PHE A 17 4.02 5.67 6.19
C PHE A 17 4.04 7.12 5.70
N ALA A 18 4.68 7.40 4.57
CA ALA A 18 4.81 8.76 4.08
C ALA A 18 3.43 9.38 3.75
N PRO A 19 3.20 10.64 4.12
CA PRO A 19 1.91 11.29 3.92
C PRO A 19 1.74 11.80 2.50
N HIS A 20 1.58 10.88 1.56
CA HIS A 20 1.32 11.19 0.15
C HIS A 20 -0.16 10.94 -0.15
N PRO A 21 -1.01 11.99 -0.17
CA PRO A 21 -2.42 11.79 -0.45
C PRO A 21 -2.69 11.34 -1.87
N PHE A 22 -3.71 10.49 -2.01
CA PHE A 22 -4.22 10.04 -3.30
C PHE A 22 -5.70 9.70 -3.18
N VAL A 23 -6.38 9.55 -4.31
CA VAL A 23 -7.80 9.20 -4.34
C VAL A 23 -7.94 7.78 -4.91
N MET A 24 -8.65 6.92 -4.18
CA MET A 24 -8.90 5.54 -4.59
C MET A 24 -10.40 5.29 -4.60
N ASP A 25 -10.95 5.02 -5.79
CA ASP A 25 -12.39 4.78 -5.97
C ASP A 25 -13.25 5.85 -5.29
N GLY A 26 -12.86 7.12 -5.46
CA GLY A 26 -13.57 8.25 -4.86
C GLY A 26 -13.28 8.49 -3.39
N VAL A 27 -12.45 7.68 -2.75
CA VAL A 27 -12.09 7.82 -1.33
C VAL A 27 -10.74 8.52 -1.21
N GLU A 28 -10.71 9.63 -0.46
CA GLU A 28 -9.47 10.34 -0.18
C GLU A 28 -8.65 9.57 0.84
N CYS A 29 -7.42 9.21 0.46
CA CYS A 29 -6.47 8.50 1.31
C CYS A 29 -5.30 9.43 1.61
N SER A 30 -4.97 9.60 2.89
CA SER A 30 -3.87 10.47 3.31
C SER A 30 -2.51 9.79 3.18
N SER A 31 -2.49 8.44 3.10
CA SER A 31 -1.27 7.66 2.92
C SER A 31 -1.63 6.25 2.45
N MET A 32 -0.65 5.55 1.87
CA MET A 32 -0.84 4.14 1.50
C MET A 32 -1.05 3.27 2.75
N GLU A 33 -0.38 3.58 3.86
CA GLU A 33 -0.56 2.83 5.10
C GLU A 33 -2.02 2.88 5.55
N GLY A 34 -2.64 4.07 5.51
CA GLY A 34 -4.06 4.22 5.86
C GLY A 34 -4.96 3.37 4.97
N PHE A 35 -4.72 3.37 3.66
CA PHE A 35 -5.47 2.53 2.73
C PHE A 35 -5.31 1.04 3.07
N LEU A 36 -4.07 0.56 3.23
CA LEU A 36 -3.80 -0.85 3.51
C LEU A 36 -4.44 -1.30 4.81
N GLN A 37 -4.36 -0.49 5.87
CA GLN A 37 -4.98 -0.84 7.14
C GLN A 37 -6.51 -0.81 7.04
N SER A 38 -7.08 0.07 6.21
CA SER A 38 -8.52 0.14 6.01
C SER A 38 -9.12 -1.16 5.48
N LEU A 39 -8.33 -1.94 4.72
CA LEU A 39 -8.77 -3.20 4.13
C LEU A 39 -9.09 -4.27 5.16
N LYS A 40 -8.67 -4.09 6.41
CA LYS A 40 -8.95 -5.01 7.51
C LYS A 40 -10.34 -4.80 8.11
N PHE A 41 -11.05 -3.74 7.72
CA PHE A 41 -12.35 -3.37 8.26
C PHE A 41 -13.44 -3.61 7.23
N GLU A 42 -14.49 -4.31 7.64
CA GLU A 42 -15.64 -4.58 6.77
C GLU A 42 -16.51 -3.33 6.55
N SER A 43 -16.61 -2.46 7.56
CA SER A 43 -17.40 -1.25 7.51
C SER A 43 -16.80 -0.22 6.56
N VAL A 44 -17.59 0.24 5.58
CA VAL A 44 -17.16 1.27 4.64
C VAL A 44 -16.86 2.59 5.36
N GLU A 45 -17.67 2.94 6.36
CA GLU A 45 -17.44 4.16 7.16
C GLU A 45 -16.12 4.10 7.90
N MET A 46 -15.82 2.95 8.52
CA MET A 46 -14.56 2.76 9.22
C MET A 46 -13.39 2.81 8.25
N GLN A 47 -13.55 2.23 7.05
CA GLN A 47 -12.50 2.30 6.02
C GLN A 47 -12.16 3.74 5.68
N ARG A 48 -13.19 4.59 5.47
CA ARG A 48 -12.98 6.00 5.15
C ARG A 48 -12.24 6.73 6.26
N TYR A 49 -12.58 6.42 7.52
CA TYR A 49 -11.87 7.01 8.65
C TYR A 49 -10.40 6.58 8.67
N VAL A 50 -10.13 5.27 8.53
CA VAL A 50 -8.75 4.74 8.58
C VAL A 50 -7.92 5.30 7.42
N CYS A 51 -8.54 5.53 6.25
CA CYS A 51 -7.86 6.14 5.11
C CYS A 51 -7.38 7.57 5.39
N THR A 52 -7.93 8.26 6.40
CA THR A 52 -7.45 9.61 6.78
C THR A 52 -6.18 9.56 7.62
N LEU A 53 -5.80 8.38 8.12
CA LEU A 53 -4.68 8.23 9.03
C LEU A 53 -3.37 8.03 8.28
N VAL A 54 -2.25 8.33 8.97
CA VAL A 54 -0.90 8.15 8.41
C VAL A 54 -0.01 7.48 9.46
N GLY A 55 1.05 6.82 8.98
CA GLY A 55 2.11 6.29 9.81
C GLY A 55 1.63 5.38 10.93
N LYS A 56 2.12 5.63 12.14
CA LYS A 56 1.82 4.80 13.31
C LYS A 56 0.33 4.79 13.65
N ALA A 57 -0.37 5.91 13.49
CA ALA A 57 -1.81 5.99 13.79
C ALA A 57 -2.59 5.01 12.91
N ALA A 58 -2.28 4.96 11.61
CA ALA A 58 -2.90 4.00 10.70
C ALA A 58 -2.56 2.56 11.08
N LYS A 59 -1.29 2.29 11.31
CA LYS A 59 -0.80 0.95 11.66
C LYS A 59 -1.48 0.43 12.93
N PHE A 60 -1.54 1.24 13.98
CA PHE A 60 -2.16 0.83 15.24
C PHE A 60 -3.65 0.58 15.09
N LYS A 61 -4.34 1.34 14.25
CA LYS A 61 -5.77 1.16 14.03
C LYS A 61 -6.09 -0.22 13.48
N GLY A 62 -5.29 -0.71 12.52
CA GLY A 62 -5.49 -2.03 11.93
C GLY A 62 -4.87 -3.18 12.71
N LYS A 63 -3.93 -2.90 13.62
CA LYS A 63 -3.15 -3.93 14.30
C LYS A 63 -4.00 -4.93 15.09
N LYS A 64 -5.10 -4.49 15.66
CA LYS A 64 -5.98 -5.33 16.50
C LYS A 64 -6.93 -6.19 15.68
N LYS A 65 -7.05 -5.95 14.39
CA LYS A 65 -7.96 -6.72 13.53
C LYS A 65 -7.34 -8.05 13.15
N LYS A 66 -8.06 -9.11 13.39
CA LYS A 66 -7.59 -10.48 13.15
C LYS A 66 -8.01 -10.97 11.76
N TRP A 67 -7.74 -10.16 10.74
CA TRP A 67 -8.08 -10.46 9.34
C TRP A 67 -7.51 -11.80 8.88
N TYR A 68 -6.34 -12.17 9.44
CA TYR A 68 -5.61 -13.38 9.06
C TYR A 68 -6.38 -14.67 9.39
N GLN A 69 -7.34 -14.62 10.30
CA GLN A 69 -8.13 -15.80 10.65
C GLN A 69 -8.98 -16.28 9.48
N LYS A 70 -9.55 -15.35 8.72
CA LYS A 70 -10.36 -15.65 7.53
C LYS A 70 -9.58 -15.49 6.22
N GLN A 71 -8.43 -14.83 6.25
CA GLN A 71 -7.68 -14.48 5.04
C GLN A 71 -8.54 -13.71 4.04
N GLU A 72 -9.36 -12.78 4.56
CA GLU A 72 -10.26 -11.93 3.79
C GLU A 72 -9.99 -10.46 4.10
N LEU A 73 -10.07 -9.64 3.06
CA LEU A 73 -9.92 -8.20 3.15
C LEU A 73 -11.12 -7.56 2.47
N TYR A 74 -11.33 -6.27 2.73
CA TYR A 74 -12.57 -5.60 2.34
C TYR A 74 -12.28 -4.25 1.70
N TRP A 75 -13.03 -3.91 0.67
CA TRP A 75 -12.96 -2.56 0.09
C TRP A 75 -14.29 -2.21 -0.56
N ASN A 76 -14.87 -1.08 -0.14
CA ASN A 76 -16.12 -0.53 -0.70
C ASN A 76 -17.24 -1.55 -0.83
N GLY A 77 -17.44 -2.37 0.22
CA GLY A 77 -18.52 -3.35 0.25
C GLY A 77 -18.22 -4.68 -0.43
N LYS A 78 -17.00 -4.83 -0.98
CA LYS A 78 -16.59 -6.09 -1.61
C LYS A 78 -15.57 -6.82 -0.75
N VAL A 79 -15.68 -8.16 -0.71
CA VAL A 79 -14.75 -9.05 -0.02
C VAL A 79 -13.70 -9.55 -0.99
N TYR A 80 -12.44 -9.55 -0.55
CA TYR A 80 -11.30 -10.03 -1.33
C TYR A 80 -10.59 -11.13 -0.57
N LYS A 81 -10.39 -12.28 -1.22
CA LYS A 81 -9.53 -13.33 -0.66
C LYS A 81 -8.09 -12.88 -0.75
N ARG A 82 -7.30 -13.11 0.32
CA ARG A 82 -5.90 -12.67 0.36
C ARG A 82 -5.07 -13.21 -0.80
N ASP A 83 -5.30 -14.46 -1.20
CA ASP A 83 -4.55 -15.16 -2.23
C ASP A 83 -5.19 -15.08 -3.62
N SER A 84 -5.97 -14.02 -3.88
CA SER A 84 -6.72 -13.91 -5.13
C SER A 84 -6.09 -12.90 -6.09
N ILE A 85 -6.38 -13.09 -7.39
CA ILE A 85 -6.00 -12.13 -8.42
C ILE A 85 -6.78 -10.81 -8.26
N GLU A 86 -8.01 -10.89 -7.76
CA GLU A 86 -8.82 -9.70 -7.47
C GLU A 86 -8.12 -8.80 -6.45
N TYR A 87 -7.52 -9.39 -5.42
CA TYR A 87 -6.76 -8.62 -4.43
C TYR A 87 -5.50 -7.99 -5.05
N GLN A 88 -4.78 -8.72 -5.88
CA GLN A 88 -3.62 -8.18 -6.58
C GLN A 88 -4.02 -7.00 -7.49
N ASN A 89 -5.17 -7.09 -8.16
CA ASN A 89 -5.69 -5.98 -8.96
C ASN A 89 -6.07 -4.78 -8.10
N LEU A 90 -6.64 -5.02 -6.92
CA LEU A 90 -6.94 -3.93 -5.97
C LEU A 90 -5.65 -3.20 -5.58
N LEU A 91 -4.60 -3.94 -5.24
CA LEU A 91 -3.30 -3.35 -4.90
C LEU A 91 -2.72 -2.58 -6.09
N ASN A 92 -2.81 -3.12 -7.31
CA ASN A 92 -2.31 -2.43 -8.50
C ASN A 92 -3.04 -1.10 -8.72
N ARG A 93 -4.37 -1.09 -8.57
CA ARG A 93 -5.14 0.15 -8.70
C ARG A 93 -4.75 1.18 -7.65
N ALA A 94 -4.54 0.74 -6.41
CA ALA A 94 -4.15 1.65 -5.33
C ALA A 94 -2.77 2.26 -5.60
N TYR A 95 -1.79 1.45 -5.99
CA TYR A 95 -0.45 1.97 -6.29
C TYR A 95 -0.42 2.82 -7.55
N ASN A 96 -1.24 2.53 -8.55
CA ASN A 96 -1.41 3.43 -9.69
C ASN A 96 -1.94 4.79 -9.24
N SER A 97 -2.90 4.81 -8.31
CA SER A 97 -3.44 6.05 -7.76
C SER A 97 -2.39 6.81 -6.96
N LEU A 98 -1.61 6.11 -6.13
CA LEU A 98 -0.51 6.72 -5.38
C LEU A 98 0.52 7.36 -6.32
N TYR A 99 0.80 6.74 -7.45
CA TYR A 99 1.78 7.23 -8.43
C TYR A 99 1.35 8.57 -9.06
N GLU A 100 0.09 8.95 -8.97
CA GLU A 100 -0.38 10.28 -9.38
C GLU A 100 0.12 11.38 -8.43
N ASN A 101 0.49 11.02 -7.19
CA ASN A 101 1.06 11.99 -6.24
C ASN A 101 2.46 12.39 -6.70
N MET A 102 2.67 13.68 -6.96
CA MET A 102 3.94 14.17 -7.51
C MET A 102 5.12 13.95 -6.59
N SER A 103 4.93 14.12 -5.28
CA SER A 103 6.02 13.93 -4.31
C SER A 103 6.47 12.47 -4.28
N PHE A 104 5.52 11.53 -4.29
CA PHE A 104 5.84 10.11 -4.35
C PHE A 104 6.55 9.76 -5.67
N ARG A 105 5.98 10.22 -6.78
CA ARG A 105 6.54 9.93 -8.12
C ARG A 105 7.95 10.46 -8.26
N THR A 106 8.19 11.70 -7.82
CA THR A 106 9.52 12.31 -7.88
C THR A 106 10.54 11.51 -7.07
N ALA A 107 10.17 11.10 -5.85
CA ALA A 107 11.04 10.28 -5.01
C ALA A 107 11.35 8.94 -5.69
N LEU A 108 10.32 8.29 -6.25
CA LEU A 108 10.50 6.99 -6.90
C LEU A 108 11.41 7.11 -8.13
N LEU A 109 11.17 8.09 -8.99
CA LEU A 109 12.00 8.30 -10.18
C LEU A 109 13.44 8.67 -9.83
N SER A 110 13.67 9.33 -8.69
CA SER A 110 15.01 9.69 -8.25
C SER A 110 15.88 8.48 -7.92
N THR A 111 15.28 7.30 -7.69
CA THR A 111 16.03 6.08 -7.38
C THR A 111 16.75 5.50 -8.60
N GLY A 112 16.42 5.96 -9.82
CA GLY A 112 17.07 5.54 -11.06
C GLY A 112 16.94 4.04 -11.31
N LYS A 113 18.07 3.32 -11.25
CA LYS A 113 18.10 1.86 -11.47
C LYS A 113 18.41 1.09 -10.20
N ALA A 114 18.36 1.73 -9.03
CA ALA A 114 18.66 1.06 -7.78
C ALA A 114 17.67 -0.08 -7.53
N LYS A 115 18.17 -1.18 -6.98
CA LYS A 115 17.32 -2.26 -6.52
C LYS A 115 16.57 -1.80 -5.27
N LEU A 116 15.24 -1.89 -5.28
CA LEU A 116 14.41 -1.48 -4.16
C LEU A 116 14.15 -2.67 -3.26
N GLU A 117 14.42 -2.51 -1.96
CA GLU A 117 14.26 -3.53 -0.95
C GLU A 117 13.49 -2.96 0.24
N HIS A 118 12.96 -3.84 1.09
CA HIS A 118 12.22 -3.45 2.28
C HIS A 118 12.47 -4.50 3.37
N SER A 119 13.64 -4.41 3.99
CA SER A 119 14.15 -5.45 4.90
C SER A 119 13.27 -5.67 6.13
N ILE A 120 12.57 -4.63 6.60
CA ILE A 120 11.68 -4.72 7.78
C ILE A 120 10.32 -5.32 7.43
N GLY A 121 10.01 -5.52 6.16
CA GLY A 121 8.72 -6.06 5.72
C GLY A 121 8.65 -7.58 5.89
N LYS A 122 7.43 -8.07 6.20
CA LYS A 122 7.16 -9.50 6.18
C LYS A 122 7.02 -9.99 4.74
N ASN A 123 7.30 -11.28 4.50
CA ASN A 123 7.20 -11.82 3.14
C ASN A 123 6.31 -13.05 3.02
N ARG A 124 5.56 -13.39 4.06
CA ARG A 124 4.57 -14.45 3.99
C ARG A 124 3.18 -13.82 3.85
N GLU A 125 2.50 -14.08 2.73
CA GLU A 125 1.25 -13.39 2.43
C GLU A 125 0.15 -13.66 3.45
N SER A 126 0.14 -14.84 4.10
CA SER A 126 -0.85 -15.15 5.12
C SER A 126 -0.68 -14.32 6.41
N GLU A 127 0.44 -13.62 6.56
CA GLU A 127 0.76 -12.84 7.77
C GLU A 127 0.70 -11.33 7.58
N THR A 128 0.56 -10.87 6.36
CA THR A 128 0.58 -9.43 6.06
C THR A 128 -0.33 -9.08 4.90
N VAL A 129 -0.93 -7.90 4.95
CA VAL A 129 -1.77 -7.41 3.85
C VAL A 129 -0.95 -7.02 2.62
N LEU A 130 0.35 -6.81 2.81
CA LEU A 130 1.28 -6.50 1.72
C LEU A 130 2.65 -7.08 2.06
N THR A 131 3.10 -8.05 1.27
CA THR A 131 4.45 -8.61 1.45
C THR A 131 5.48 -7.61 0.92
N ARG A 132 6.74 -7.75 1.38
CA ARG A 132 7.83 -6.93 0.85
C ARG A 132 8.03 -7.17 -0.65
N THR A 133 7.81 -8.39 -1.15
CA THR A 133 7.89 -8.68 -2.58
C THR A 133 6.78 -7.97 -3.34
N GLU A 134 5.54 -8.03 -2.86
CA GLU A 134 4.42 -7.31 -3.47
C GLU A 134 4.68 -5.81 -3.52
N PHE A 135 5.26 -5.26 -2.45
CA PHE A 135 5.57 -3.85 -2.34
C PHE A 135 6.70 -3.44 -3.32
N CYS A 136 7.83 -4.07 -3.19
CA CYS A 136 9.02 -3.68 -3.96
C CYS A 136 8.85 -3.92 -5.46
N SER A 137 8.16 -5.00 -5.84
CA SER A 137 7.92 -5.29 -7.26
C SER A 137 6.99 -4.23 -7.88
N ARG A 138 6.00 -3.75 -7.14
CA ARG A 138 5.11 -2.70 -7.63
C ARG A 138 5.83 -1.37 -7.82
N LEU A 139 6.66 -0.99 -6.85
CA LEU A 139 7.43 0.25 -6.96
C LEU A 139 8.41 0.18 -8.13
N THR A 140 9.10 -0.95 -8.29
CA THR A 140 10.02 -1.14 -9.40
C THR A 140 9.31 -1.05 -10.74
N TYR A 141 8.16 -1.71 -10.87
CA TYR A 141 7.37 -1.70 -12.09
C TYR A 141 6.85 -0.29 -12.42
N LEU A 142 6.34 0.43 -11.42
CA LEU A 142 5.89 1.81 -11.62
C LEU A 142 7.03 2.72 -12.08
N ARG A 143 8.19 2.61 -11.44
CA ARG A 143 9.35 3.40 -11.82
C ARG A 143 9.76 3.13 -13.27
N ASP A 144 9.79 1.85 -13.66
CA ASP A 144 10.32 1.44 -14.96
C ASP A 144 9.29 1.52 -16.09
N LYS A 145 8.00 1.31 -15.79
CA LYS A 145 6.93 1.22 -16.80
C LYS A 145 5.86 2.29 -16.67
N GLY A 146 5.75 2.95 -15.53
CA GLY A 146 4.83 4.07 -15.31
C GLY A 146 3.39 3.70 -14.95
N ARG A 147 2.99 2.43 -15.07
CA ARG A 147 1.64 2.00 -14.73
C ARG A 147 1.60 0.49 -14.53
N LEU A 148 0.94 0.07 -13.46
CA LEU A 148 0.72 -1.36 -13.18
C LEU A 148 -0.46 -1.87 -14.03
N PRO A 149 -0.35 -3.11 -14.55
CA PRO A 149 -1.37 -3.66 -15.42
C PRO A 149 -2.58 -4.18 -14.66
N LYS A 150 -3.68 -4.40 -15.40
CA LYS A 150 -4.78 -5.20 -14.90
C LYS A 150 -4.43 -6.67 -15.15
N LEU A 151 -4.46 -7.47 -14.10
CA LEU A 151 -4.17 -8.89 -14.17
C LEU A 151 -5.44 -9.68 -14.56
N THR A 152 -5.25 -10.73 -15.33
CA THR A 152 -6.35 -11.58 -15.81
C THR A 152 -6.08 -13.05 -15.51
#